data_3c51fe33303793ef06138060e7347dbe
#
_entry.id   3c51fe33303793ef06138060e7347dbe
#
_cell.length_a   1.000
_cell.length_b   1.000
_cell.length_c   1.000
_cell.angle_alpha   90.00
_cell.angle_beta   90.00
_cell.angle_gamma   90.00
#
_symmetry.space_group_name_H-M   'P 1'
#
loop_
_entity.id
_entity.type
_entity.pdbx_description
1 polymer ?
#
loop_
_entity_poly.entity_id
_entity_poly.type
_entity_poly.pdbx_seq_one_letter_code
_entity_poly.pdbx_strand_id
1 'polypeptide(L)'
;MKIFSKIVVVLFSALVLFGYSNAALAADFSANTKQPVLTEALNRLEAMNNRKVLNVIQGQNSTDMPIKIMFRDLAALGYGTCEAVTAKSADGRLVILISSNYKTAPVEAVACLIAHESVHHENTKTYEEEVRAWTTEVQTWVAFTDVNPSLKASDSKLVKRLNYLSKLYVNDGNDNTSIAALIANQPAYANLKRS
;
A
#
# COMPACT_ATOMS: atom_id res chain seq x y z
N MET A 1 49.16 60.02 -12.97
CA MET A 1 48.66 58.98 -12.12
C MET A 1 47.23 58.62 -12.61
N LYS A 2 47.09 57.54 -13.38
CA LYS A 2 45.83 57.12 -14.03
C LYS A 2 45.20 56.00 -13.23
N ILE A 3 44.04 56.24 -12.65
CA ILE A 3 43.26 55.29 -11.90
C ILE A 3 42.38 54.54 -12.93
N PHE A 4 42.66 53.26 -13.17
CA PHE A 4 41.79 52.40 -13.96
C PHE A 4 40.65 51.87 -13.07
N SER A 5 39.44 52.29 -13.34
CA SER A 5 38.20 51.76 -12.76
C SER A 5 37.89 50.43 -13.46
N LYS A 6 37.91 49.30 -12.71
CA LYS A 6 37.46 48.02 -13.19
C LYS A 6 35.96 47.90 -13.02
N ILE A 7 35.22 47.94 -14.13
CA ILE A 7 33.80 47.63 -14.16
C ILE A 7 33.71 46.11 -14.11
N VAL A 8 33.13 45.59 -13.01
CA VAL A 8 32.75 44.15 -12.90
C VAL A 8 31.35 44.04 -13.44
N VAL A 9 31.21 43.42 -14.61
CA VAL A 9 29.92 43.06 -15.18
C VAL A 9 29.51 41.72 -14.56
N VAL A 10 28.52 41.74 -13.66
CA VAL A 10 27.90 40.53 -13.14
C VAL A 10 26.79 40.14 -14.10
N LEU A 11 27.07 39.10 -14.90
CA LEU A 11 26.07 38.46 -15.72
C LEU A 11 25.19 37.56 -14.82
N PHE A 12 23.98 37.99 -14.52
CA PHE A 12 22.93 37.16 -13.95
C PHE A 12 22.38 36.25 -15.03
N SER A 13 22.86 35.02 -15.07
CA SER A 13 22.25 33.95 -15.87
C SER A 13 20.97 33.54 -15.16
N ALA A 14 19.82 34.06 -15.61
CA ALA A 14 18.50 33.56 -15.19
C ALA A 14 18.33 32.13 -15.76
N LEU A 15 18.58 31.13 -14.94
CA LEU A 15 18.24 29.75 -15.25
C LEU A 15 16.72 29.61 -15.18
N VAL A 16 16.05 29.74 -16.32
CA VAL A 16 14.62 29.42 -16.45
C VAL A 16 14.50 27.90 -16.36
N LEU A 17 14.26 27.40 -15.15
CA LEU A 17 13.82 26.03 -14.93
C LEU A 17 12.41 25.89 -15.49
N PHE A 18 12.30 25.50 -16.76
CA PHE A 18 11.06 24.94 -17.28
C PHE A 18 10.80 23.65 -16.52
N GLY A 19 10.04 23.76 -15.43
CA GLY A 19 9.42 22.62 -14.80
C GLY A 19 8.47 21.98 -15.81
N TYR A 20 8.93 20.98 -16.52
CA TYR A 20 8.04 20.01 -17.17
C TYR A 20 7.30 19.31 -16.04
N SER A 21 6.16 19.86 -15.63
CA SER A 21 5.16 19.09 -14.91
C SER A 21 4.63 18.07 -15.93
N ASN A 22 5.28 16.91 -16.00
CA ASN A 22 4.64 15.71 -16.50
C ASN A 22 3.46 15.48 -15.55
N ALA A 23 2.32 16.06 -15.88
CA ALA A 23 1.05 15.57 -15.35
C ALA A 23 0.91 14.17 -15.92
N ALA A 24 1.53 13.18 -15.24
CA ALA A 24 1.23 11.79 -15.50
C ALA A 24 -0.29 11.71 -15.34
N LEU A 25 -0.97 11.31 -16.41
CA LEU A 25 -2.41 11.06 -16.35
C LEU A 25 -2.59 10.08 -15.19
N ALA A 26 -3.30 10.53 -14.13
CA ALA A 26 -3.60 9.68 -13.01
C ALA A 26 -4.27 8.41 -13.53
N ALA A 27 -3.82 7.24 -13.06
CA ALA A 27 -4.41 5.98 -13.53
C ALA A 27 -5.90 5.96 -13.23
N ASP A 28 -6.68 5.47 -14.18
CA ASP A 28 -8.13 5.31 -13.99
C ASP A 28 -8.42 4.03 -13.20
N PHE A 29 -8.73 4.20 -11.91
CA PHE A 29 -9.16 3.12 -11.03
C PHE A 29 -10.69 2.95 -10.97
N SER A 30 -11.45 3.53 -11.88
CA SER A 30 -12.91 3.43 -11.91
C SER A 30 -13.43 2.01 -12.09
N ALA A 31 -12.62 1.14 -12.71
CA ALA A 31 -12.89 -0.28 -12.82
C ALA A 31 -12.75 -1.03 -11.49
N ASN A 32 -11.94 -0.52 -10.56
CA ASN A 32 -11.64 -1.14 -9.28
C ASN A 32 -12.60 -0.69 -8.17
N THR A 33 -12.88 0.60 -8.09
CA THR A 33 -13.73 1.16 -7.02
C THR A 33 -14.48 2.41 -7.47
N LYS A 34 -15.60 2.71 -6.77
CA LYS A 34 -16.33 3.99 -6.85
C LYS A 34 -16.22 4.78 -5.54
N GLN A 35 -15.47 4.31 -4.57
CA GLN A 35 -15.35 4.92 -3.25
C GLN A 35 -14.14 5.84 -3.19
N PRO A 36 -14.29 7.15 -2.93
CA PRO A 36 -13.21 8.13 -3.03
C PRO A 36 -11.96 7.78 -2.22
N VAL A 37 -12.14 7.29 -0.97
CA VAL A 37 -11.02 6.89 -0.10
C VAL A 37 -10.21 5.76 -0.71
N LEU A 38 -10.86 4.78 -1.36
CA LEU A 38 -10.18 3.66 -2.01
C LEU A 38 -9.50 4.08 -3.31
N THR A 39 -10.11 5.00 -4.07
CA THR A 39 -9.45 5.60 -5.24
C THR A 39 -8.18 6.34 -4.80
N GLU A 40 -8.26 7.12 -3.73
CA GLU A 40 -7.10 7.84 -3.21
C GLU A 40 -6.03 6.88 -2.70
N ALA A 41 -6.40 5.76 -2.05
CA ALA A 41 -5.46 4.73 -1.62
C ALA A 41 -4.68 4.12 -2.82
N LEU A 42 -5.37 3.87 -3.93
CA LEU A 42 -4.72 3.41 -5.17
C LEU A 42 -3.82 4.48 -5.79
N ASN A 43 -4.22 5.76 -5.76
CA ASN A 43 -3.38 6.88 -6.19
C ASN A 43 -2.11 6.99 -5.34
N ARG A 44 -2.19 6.72 -4.01
CA ARG A 44 -1.00 6.69 -3.15
C ARG A 44 -0.03 5.57 -3.54
N LEU A 45 -0.55 4.37 -3.84
CA LEU A 45 0.28 3.26 -4.35
C LEU A 45 0.93 3.62 -5.69
N GLU A 46 0.22 4.32 -6.57
CA GLU A 46 0.76 4.79 -7.84
C GLU A 46 1.86 5.83 -7.65
N ALA A 47 1.63 6.82 -6.80
CA ALA A 47 2.63 7.85 -6.47
C ALA A 47 3.93 7.24 -5.90
N MET A 48 3.82 6.12 -5.16
CA MET A 48 4.97 5.34 -4.67
C MET A 48 5.54 4.36 -5.70
N ASN A 49 5.02 4.37 -6.93
CA ASN A 49 5.41 3.45 -8.01
C ASN A 49 5.33 1.95 -7.61
N ASN A 50 4.34 1.59 -6.78
CA ASN A 50 4.13 0.20 -6.36
C ASN A 50 3.48 -0.63 -7.48
N ARG A 51 4.22 -0.80 -8.58
CA ARG A 51 3.75 -1.45 -9.81
C ARG A 51 3.33 -2.90 -9.59
N LYS A 52 4.02 -3.61 -8.70
CA LYS A 52 3.68 -5.01 -8.41
C LYS A 52 2.25 -5.15 -7.90
N VAL A 53 1.85 -4.33 -6.94
CA VAL A 53 0.48 -4.30 -6.40
C VAL A 53 -0.52 -3.82 -7.45
N LEU A 54 -0.22 -2.71 -8.11
CA LEU A 54 -1.14 -2.10 -9.09
C LEU A 54 -1.42 -2.99 -10.29
N ASN A 55 -0.41 -3.69 -10.81
CA ASN A 55 -0.58 -4.61 -11.91
C ASN A 55 -1.58 -5.73 -11.56
N VAL A 56 -1.45 -6.31 -10.35
CA VAL A 56 -2.40 -7.31 -9.85
C VAL A 56 -3.81 -6.72 -9.74
N ILE A 57 -3.94 -5.54 -9.14
CA ILE A 57 -5.22 -4.84 -8.98
C ILE A 57 -5.89 -4.53 -10.33
N GLN A 58 -5.11 -4.18 -11.35
CA GLN A 58 -5.59 -3.80 -12.67
C GLN A 58 -5.84 -4.97 -13.63
N GLY A 59 -5.55 -6.22 -13.23
CA GLY A 59 -5.91 -7.40 -14.00
C GLY A 59 -4.80 -8.42 -14.24
N GLN A 60 -3.54 -8.14 -13.86
CA GLN A 60 -2.48 -9.16 -13.90
C GLN A 60 -2.58 -10.09 -12.69
N ASN A 61 -3.64 -10.90 -12.65
CA ASN A 61 -4.01 -11.80 -11.57
C ASN A 61 -4.63 -13.07 -12.14
N SER A 62 -5.01 -14.02 -11.27
CA SER A 62 -5.56 -15.33 -11.66
C SER A 62 -6.91 -15.28 -12.42
N THR A 63 -7.53 -14.11 -12.54
CA THR A 63 -8.81 -13.95 -13.26
C THR A 63 -8.68 -13.09 -14.52
N ASP A 64 -7.50 -12.51 -14.79
CA ASP A 64 -7.22 -11.57 -15.88
C ASP A 64 -8.22 -10.39 -15.94
N MET A 65 -8.74 -10.00 -14.77
CA MET A 65 -9.73 -8.94 -14.63
C MET A 65 -9.37 -8.00 -13.47
N PRO A 66 -9.73 -6.69 -13.57
CA PRO A 66 -9.55 -5.75 -12.47
C PRO A 66 -10.25 -6.21 -11.20
N ILE A 67 -9.51 -6.21 -10.08
CA ILE A 67 -10.03 -6.58 -8.76
C ILE A 67 -10.96 -5.45 -8.28
N LYS A 68 -12.19 -5.80 -7.88
CA LYS A 68 -13.11 -4.86 -7.22
C LYS A 68 -12.69 -4.65 -5.78
N ILE A 69 -12.67 -3.39 -5.32
CA ILE A 69 -12.28 -3.04 -3.95
C ILE A 69 -13.43 -2.24 -3.33
N MET A 70 -13.84 -2.64 -2.13
CA MET A 70 -14.94 -1.96 -1.45
C MET A 70 -14.90 -2.10 0.07
N PHE A 71 -15.37 -1.08 0.78
CA PHE A 71 -15.65 -1.20 2.21
C PHE A 71 -16.90 -2.02 2.46
N ARG A 72 -16.84 -2.96 3.41
CA ARG A 72 -17.96 -3.80 3.86
C ARG A 72 -17.93 -3.99 5.37
N ASP A 73 -19.08 -4.31 5.92
CA ASP A 73 -19.16 -4.87 7.27
C ASP A 73 -18.76 -6.34 7.19
N LEU A 74 -17.49 -6.60 7.49
CA LEU A 74 -16.93 -7.95 7.41
C LEU A 74 -17.50 -8.88 8.48
N ALA A 75 -17.87 -8.35 9.65
CA ALA A 75 -18.49 -9.16 10.71
C ALA A 75 -19.87 -9.65 10.25
N ALA A 76 -20.68 -8.80 9.63
CA ALA A 76 -21.98 -9.18 9.07
C ALA A 76 -21.88 -10.19 7.92
N LEU A 77 -20.73 -10.23 7.22
CA LEU A 77 -20.44 -11.20 6.16
C LEU A 77 -19.81 -12.51 6.68
N GLY A 78 -19.63 -12.67 7.99
CA GLY A 78 -19.09 -13.88 8.60
C GLY A 78 -17.56 -13.93 8.69
N TYR A 79 -16.85 -12.83 8.31
CA TYR A 79 -15.38 -12.76 8.41
C TYR A 79 -14.89 -12.28 9.78
N GLY A 80 -15.77 -12.13 10.76
CA GLY A 80 -15.41 -11.78 12.14
C GLY A 80 -14.68 -10.44 12.25
N THR A 81 -13.50 -10.45 12.85
CA THR A 81 -12.68 -9.26 13.10
C THR A 81 -11.62 -9.00 12.01
N CYS A 82 -11.68 -9.65 10.85
CA CYS A 82 -10.74 -9.40 9.77
C CYS A 82 -10.71 -7.92 9.38
N GLU A 83 -9.53 -7.42 9.07
CA GLU A 83 -9.34 -6.03 8.62
C GLU A 83 -9.67 -5.87 7.14
N ALA A 84 -9.26 -6.86 6.36
CA ALA A 84 -9.60 -7.00 4.94
C ALA A 84 -9.66 -8.49 4.58
N VAL A 85 -10.20 -8.82 3.42
CA VAL A 85 -10.19 -10.17 2.85
C VAL A 85 -10.23 -10.10 1.33
N THR A 86 -9.49 -10.98 0.68
CA THR A 86 -9.62 -11.29 -0.73
C THR A 86 -10.53 -12.49 -0.91
N ALA A 87 -11.58 -12.33 -1.72
CA ALA A 87 -12.60 -13.35 -1.96
C ALA A 87 -12.92 -13.45 -3.44
N LYS A 88 -13.66 -14.51 -3.82
CA LYS A 88 -14.26 -14.60 -5.15
C LYS A 88 -15.75 -14.24 -5.07
N SER A 89 -16.18 -13.35 -5.95
CA SER A 89 -17.60 -13.05 -6.15
C SER A 89 -18.32 -14.21 -6.85
N ALA A 90 -19.66 -14.16 -6.90
CA ALA A 90 -20.47 -15.21 -7.52
C ALA A 90 -20.14 -15.45 -9.02
N ASP A 91 -19.65 -14.44 -9.71
CA ASP A 91 -19.19 -14.51 -11.11
C ASP A 91 -17.71 -14.92 -11.24
N GLY A 92 -17.08 -15.36 -10.14
CA GLY A 92 -15.71 -15.87 -10.12
C GLY A 92 -14.61 -14.82 -10.08
N ARG A 93 -14.95 -13.53 -10.15
CA ARG A 93 -13.96 -12.42 -10.10
C ARG A 93 -13.42 -12.23 -8.69
N LEU A 94 -12.17 -11.79 -8.60
CA LEU A 94 -11.57 -11.39 -7.33
C LEU A 94 -12.17 -10.08 -6.83
N VAL A 95 -12.40 -10.01 -5.53
CA VAL A 95 -12.84 -8.83 -4.81
C VAL A 95 -12.02 -8.67 -3.53
N ILE A 96 -11.61 -7.45 -3.23
CA ILE A 96 -11.01 -7.08 -1.95
C ILE A 96 -12.07 -6.36 -1.14
N LEU A 97 -12.41 -6.93 0.00
CA LEU A 97 -13.35 -6.35 0.97
C LEU A 97 -12.55 -5.81 2.14
N ILE A 98 -12.67 -4.52 2.41
CA ILE A 98 -12.01 -3.86 3.55
C ILE A 98 -13.07 -3.54 4.60
N SER A 99 -12.75 -3.78 5.87
CA SER A 99 -13.68 -3.48 6.96
C SER A 99 -14.10 -2.02 6.96
N SER A 100 -15.40 -1.78 7.06
CA SER A 100 -16.00 -0.45 7.18
C SER A 100 -15.45 0.36 8.35
N ASN A 101 -14.84 -0.30 9.35
CA ASN A 101 -14.20 0.34 10.49
C ASN A 101 -12.99 1.20 10.10
N TYR A 102 -12.45 1.00 8.89
CA TYR A 102 -11.27 1.72 8.40
C TYR A 102 -11.57 2.83 7.39
N LYS A 103 -12.86 3.17 7.19
CA LYS A 103 -13.26 4.27 6.28
C LYS A 103 -12.65 5.62 6.64
N THR A 104 -12.32 5.83 7.91
CA THR A 104 -11.71 7.08 8.42
C THR A 104 -10.24 6.93 8.81
N ALA A 105 -9.64 5.77 8.53
CA ALA A 105 -8.21 5.57 8.72
C ALA A 105 -7.41 6.40 7.70
N PRO A 106 -6.14 6.74 7.99
CA PRO A 106 -5.26 7.34 6.99
C PRO A 106 -5.25 6.53 5.69
N VAL A 107 -5.32 7.23 4.58
CA VAL A 107 -5.44 6.63 3.24
C VAL A 107 -4.26 5.71 2.94
N GLU A 108 -3.05 6.09 3.37
CA GLU A 108 -1.84 5.30 3.22
C GLU A 108 -1.92 3.98 4.00
N ALA A 109 -2.55 3.97 5.18
CA ALA A 109 -2.77 2.74 5.93
C ALA A 109 -3.79 1.81 5.23
N VAL A 110 -4.84 2.38 4.62
CA VAL A 110 -5.79 1.62 3.77
C VAL A 110 -5.08 1.06 2.53
N ALA A 111 -4.17 1.82 1.93
CA ALA A 111 -3.35 1.38 0.81
C ALA A 111 -2.47 0.15 1.16
N CYS A 112 -1.98 0.09 2.40
CA CYS A 112 -1.23 -1.07 2.90
C CYS A 112 -2.11 -2.33 2.99
N LEU A 113 -3.38 -2.22 3.42
CA LEU A 113 -4.32 -3.35 3.38
C LEU A 113 -4.58 -3.82 1.94
N ILE A 114 -4.74 -2.89 0.99
CA ILE A 114 -4.88 -3.25 -0.43
C ILE A 114 -3.64 -3.98 -0.93
N ALA A 115 -2.45 -3.53 -0.54
CA ALA A 115 -1.19 -4.17 -0.91
C ALA A 115 -1.08 -5.60 -0.35
N HIS A 116 -1.49 -5.81 0.91
CA HIS A 116 -1.60 -7.13 1.54
C HIS A 116 -2.53 -8.04 0.75
N GLU A 117 -3.77 -7.60 0.56
CA GLU A 117 -4.81 -8.40 -0.08
C GLU A 117 -4.51 -8.72 -1.56
N SER A 118 -3.72 -7.87 -2.22
CA SER A 118 -3.30 -8.14 -3.60
C SER A 118 -2.45 -9.41 -3.74
N VAL A 119 -1.76 -9.83 -2.67
CA VAL A 119 -0.93 -11.05 -2.68
C VAL A 119 -1.78 -12.32 -2.78
N HIS A 120 -3.00 -12.28 -2.24
CA HIS A 120 -3.93 -13.42 -2.24
C HIS A 120 -4.61 -13.68 -3.60
N HIS A 121 -4.18 -12.99 -4.68
CA HIS A 121 -4.74 -13.22 -6.02
C HIS A 121 -4.49 -14.65 -6.54
N GLU A 122 -3.43 -15.33 -6.10
CA GLU A 122 -3.14 -16.72 -6.43
C GLU A 122 -3.99 -17.72 -5.62
N ASN A 123 -4.52 -17.29 -4.47
CA ASN A 123 -5.38 -18.08 -3.58
C ASN A 123 -4.78 -19.42 -3.17
N THR A 124 -3.49 -19.46 -2.89
CA THR A 124 -2.78 -20.69 -2.50
C THR A 124 -3.08 -21.12 -1.06
N LYS A 125 -3.48 -20.18 -0.21
CA LYS A 125 -3.82 -20.37 1.22
C LYS A 125 -2.71 -21.10 1.98
N THR A 126 -1.48 -20.65 1.76
CA THR A 126 -0.30 -21.20 2.44
C THR A 126 0.25 -20.21 3.47
N TYR A 127 1.03 -20.73 4.41
CA TYR A 127 1.75 -19.93 5.38
C TYR A 127 2.69 -18.92 4.68
N GLU A 128 3.37 -19.36 3.63
CA GLU A 128 4.31 -18.55 2.86
C GLU A 128 3.60 -17.42 2.11
N GLU A 129 2.36 -17.63 1.66
CA GLU A 129 1.53 -16.58 1.07
C GLU A 129 1.21 -15.51 2.10
N GLU A 130 0.81 -15.87 3.31
CA GLU A 130 0.56 -14.94 4.41
C GLU A 130 1.82 -14.15 4.80
N VAL A 131 2.97 -14.83 4.90
CA VAL A 131 4.25 -14.15 5.17
C VAL A 131 4.55 -13.11 4.08
N ARG A 132 4.33 -13.44 2.81
CA ARG A 132 4.49 -12.48 1.70
C ARG A 132 3.50 -11.31 1.80
N ALA A 133 2.24 -11.58 2.14
CA ALA A 133 1.21 -10.57 2.26
C ALA A 133 1.53 -9.56 3.37
N TRP A 134 1.85 -10.04 4.56
CA TRP A 134 2.26 -9.18 5.68
C TRP A 134 3.55 -8.42 5.39
N THR A 135 4.52 -9.06 4.72
CA THR A 135 5.76 -8.39 4.30
C THR A 135 5.47 -7.28 3.29
N THR A 136 4.61 -7.53 2.30
CA THR A 136 4.21 -6.51 1.30
C THR A 136 3.51 -5.32 1.96
N GLU A 137 2.63 -5.59 2.93
CA GLU A 137 1.96 -4.57 3.72
C GLU A 137 2.94 -3.68 4.47
N VAL A 138 3.88 -4.30 5.18
CA VAL A 138 4.89 -3.59 5.99
C VAL A 138 5.85 -2.80 5.12
N GLN A 139 6.34 -3.36 4.03
CA GLN A 139 7.21 -2.66 3.08
C GLN A 139 6.51 -1.43 2.51
N THR A 140 5.21 -1.55 2.18
CA THR A 140 4.41 -0.43 1.71
C THR A 140 4.28 0.66 2.78
N TRP A 141 4.06 0.28 4.05
CA TRP A 141 4.00 1.24 5.16
C TRP A 141 5.33 1.93 5.42
N VAL A 142 6.44 1.20 5.42
CA VAL A 142 7.79 1.75 5.56
C VAL A 142 8.03 2.78 4.46
N ALA A 143 7.75 2.44 3.20
CA ALA A 143 7.94 3.35 2.09
C ALA A 143 7.11 4.65 2.24
N PHE A 144 5.85 4.58 2.69
CA PHE A 144 5.04 5.77 2.96
C PHE A 144 5.62 6.61 4.11
N THR A 145 6.06 5.96 5.19
CA THR A 145 6.54 6.66 6.38
C THR A 145 7.95 7.19 6.25
N ASP A 146 8.74 6.69 5.32
CA ASP A 146 10.04 7.26 4.95
C ASP A 146 9.87 8.60 4.21
N VAL A 147 8.81 8.71 3.38
CA VAL A 147 8.45 9.96 2.69
C VAL A 147 7.73 10.93 3.64
N ASN A 148 6.82 10.41 4.47
CA ASN A 148 6.04 11.22 5.43
C ASN A 148 6.01 10.58 6.82
N PRO A 149 7.00 10.86 7.68
CA PRO A 149 7.07 10.29 9.04
C PRO A 149 5.88 10.66 9.94
N SER A 150 5.14 11.74 9.65
CA SER A 150 4.00 12.17 10.47
C SER A 150 2.82 11.18 10.41
N LEU A 151 2.77 10.30 9.42
CA LEU A 151 1.77 9.24 9.32
C LEU A 151 1.77 8.32 10.55
N LYS A 152 2.95 8.12 11.16
CA LYS A 152 3.12 7.28 12.38
C LYS A 152 2.39 7.83 13.61
N ALA A 153 2.04 9.11 13.62
CA ALA A 153 1.42 9.78 14.78
C ALA A 153 -0.10 9.54 14.89
N SER A 154 -0.73 8.92 13.90
CA SER A 154 -2.18 8.66 13.91
C SER A 154 -2.58 7.67 15.00
N ASP A 155 -3.67 7.98 15.72
CA ASP A 155 -4.25 7.11 16.75
C ASP A 155 -5.06 5.91 16.20
N SER A 156 -5.20 5.80 14.89
CA SER A 156 -5.87 4.68 14.22
C SER A 156 -5.28 3.34 14.66
N LYS A 157 -6.14 2.37 14.98
CA LYS A 157 -5.73 0.99 15.33
C LYS A 157 -4.88 0.37 14.21
N LEU A 158 -5.24 0.61 12.95
CA LEU A 158 -4.50 0.14 11.80
C LEU A 158 -3.09 0.72 11.75
N VAL A 159 -2.94 2.04 11.98
CA VAL A 159 -1.62 2.68 12.03
C VAL A 159 -0.76 2.13 13.19
N LYS A 160 -1.36 1.94 14.37
CA LYS A 160 -0.65 1.35 15.52
C LYS A 160 -0.12 -0.06 15.18
N ARG A 161 -0.93 -0.89 14.50
CA ARG A 161 -0.49 -2.21 14.04
C ARG A 161 0.63 -2.11 13.00
N LEU A 162 0.48 -1.25 11.99
CA LEU A 162 1.49 -1.04 10.96
C LEU A 162 2.82 -0.53 11.55
N ASN A 163 2.76 0.40 12.51
CA ASN A 163 3.95 0.86 13.24
C ASN A 163 4.64 -0.27 14.01
N TYR A 164 3.87 -1.14 14.65
CA TYR A 164 4.43 -2.30 15.35
C TYR A 164 5.12 -3.26 14.37
N LEU A 165 4.45 -3.62 13.28
CA LEU A 165 4.99 -4.52 12.26
C LEU A 165 6.23 -3.94 11.57
N SER A 166 6.20 -2.64 11.23
CA SER A 166 7.35 -1.98 10.62
C SER A 166 8.57 -1.94 11.54
N LYS A 167 8.35 -1.81 12.86
CA LYS A 167 9.43 -1.90 13.84
C LYS A 167 10.06 -3.30 13.87
N LEU A 168 9.27 -4.35 13.80
CA LEU A 168 9.80 -5.73 13.70
C LEU A 168 10.64 -5.88 12.44
N TYR A 169 10.07 -5.52 11.29
CA TYR A 169 10.72 -5.64 9.99
C TYR A 169 12.06 -4.89 9.92
N VAL A 170 12.09 -3.64 10.37
CA VAL A 170 13.31 -2.82 10.37
C VAL A 170 14.36 -3.34 11.35
N ASN A 171 13.94 -3.80 12.55
CA ASN A 171 14.84 -4.37 13.52
C ASN A 171 15.51 -5.67 13.06
N ASP A 172 14.85 -6.43 12.18
CA ASP A 172 15.40 -7.63 11.54
C ASP A 172 16.29 -7.31 10.32
N GLY A 173 16.65 -6.04 10.12
CA GLY A 173 17.47 -5.62 8.98
C GLY A 173 16.71 -5.62 7.64
N ASN A 174 15.41 -5.33 7.67
CA ASN A 174 14.46 -5.39 6.56
C ASN A 174 14.21 -6.85 6.08
N ASP A 175 14.23 -7.78 7.01
CA ASP A 175 13.88 -9.18 6.82
C ASP A 175 12.52 -9.50 7.45
N ASN A 176 11.90 -10.59 7.05
CA ASN A 176 10.56 -10.97 7.52
C ASN A 176 10.57 -12.02 8.64
N THR A 177 11.70 -12.30 9.26
CA THR A 177 11.85 -13.36 10.28
C THR A 177 10.90 -13.19 11.46
N SER A 178 10.86 -11.99 12.07
CA SER A 178 9.93 -11.73 13.19
C SER A 178 8.47 -11.70 12.75
N ILE A 179 8.18 -11.24 11.52
CA ILE A 179 6.83 -11.27 10.96
C ILE A 179 6.38 -12.71 10.77
N ALA A 180 7.21 -13.56 10.17
CA ALA A 180 6.95 -14.98 10.00
C ALA A 180 6.69 -15.70 11.34
N ALA A 181 7.52 -15.41 12.34
CA ALA A 181 7.33 -15.94 13.69
C ALA A 181 6.01 -15.45 14.33
N LEU A 182 5.65 -14.19 14.13
CA LEU A 182 4.37 -13.63 14.60
C LEU A 182 3.18 -14.37 13.97
N ILE A 183 3.18 -14.58 12.65
CA ILE A 183 2.14 -15.30 11.92
C ILE A 183 2.04 -16.74 12.40
N ALA A 184 3.18 -17.43 12.58
CA ALA A 184 3.23 -18.82 13.04
C ALA A 184 2.57 -19.02 14.42
N ASN A 185 2.56 -17.99 15.25
CA ASN A 185 1.99 -18.02 16.60
C ASN A 185 0.52 -17.55 16.65
N GLN A 186 -0.08 -17.14 15.53
CA GLN A 186 -1.49 -16.71 15.52
C GLN A 186 -2.42 -17.90 15.29
N PRO A 187 -3.45 -18.09 16.15
CA PRO A 187 -4.42 -19.19 15.99
C PRO A 187 -5.12 -19.17 14.63
N ALA A 188 -5.36 -17.99 14.04
CA ALA A 188 -5.99 -17.85 12.73
C ALA A 188 -5.22 -18.53 11.59
N TYR A 189 -3.90 -18.67 11.73
CA TYR A 189 -3.02 -19.23 10.71
C TYR A 189 -2.47 -20.63 11.07
N ALA A 190 -2.89 -21.18 12.21
CA ALA A 190 -2.38 -22.48 12.71
C ALA A 190 -2.60 -23.65 11.73
N ASN A 191 -3.64 -23.58 10.89
CA ASN A 191 -4.03 -24.62 9.95
C ASN A 191 -3.57 -24.36 8.51
N LEU A 192 -2.79 -23.31 8.27
CA LEU A 192 -2.25 -23.08 6.93
C LEU A 192 -1.23 -24.15 6.55
N LYS A 193 -1.30 -24.59 5.30
CA LYS A 193 -0.28 -25.49 4.75
C LYS A 193 1.06 -24.75 4.71
N ARG A 194 2.14 -25.47 5.00
CA ARG A 194 3.51 -25.02 4.79
C ARG A 194 4.05 -25.71 3.53
N SER A 195 4.59 -24.95 2.61
CA SER A 195 5.20 -25.46 1.37
C SER A 195 6.67 -25.85 1.57
#